data_5887fef40ab57f5a416455f67d8e4c02
#
_entry.id   5887fef40ab57f5a416455f67d8e4c02
#
_cell.length_a   1.000
_cell.length_b   1.000
_cell.length_c   1.000
_cell.angle_alpha   90.00
_cell.angle_beta   90.00
_cell.angle_gamma   90.00
#
_symmetry.space_group_name_H-M   'P 1'
#
loop_
_entity.id
_entity.type
_entity.pdbx_description
1 polymer ?
#
loop_
_entity_poly.entity_id
_entity_poly.type
_entity_poly.pdbx_seq_one_letter_code
_entity_poly.pdbx_strand_id
1 'polypeptide(L)'
;MKAKSVRQQLGEWAEHTALQLMQEHAYRLVCQNYHASCGEIDLIVVKDNELLFIEVKARAKTEYGLAVEVITLSKQRKIIKTALKFLQDHEHFQDFYYRFDAICFDFHQEIAKNVQHDFSKIPYDLQWIENAFTLDADLINL
;
A
#
# COMPACT_ATOMS: atom_id res chain seq x y z
N MET A 1 17.57 10.67 -19.53
CA MET A 1 16.72 10.01 -18.52
C MET A 1 17.20 10.36 -17.13
N LYS A 2 16.30 10.81 -16.29
CA LYS A 2 16.66 11.08 -14.87
C LYS A 2 16.72 9.75 -14.12
N ALA A 3 17.78 9.57 -13.33
CA ALA A 3 17.85 8.46 -12.40
C ALA A 3 16.74 8.60 -11.35
N LYS A 4 16.21 7.46 -10.90
CA LYS A 4 15.21 7.45 -9.82
C LYS A 4 15.85 7.88 -8.51
N SER A 5 15.13 8.67 -7.73
CA SER A 5 15.56 9.02 -6.38
C SER A 5 15.56 7.78 -5.48
N VAL A 6 16.32 7.84 -4.39
CA VAL A 6 16.31 6.75 -3.39
C VAL A 6 14.90 6.52 -2.86
N ARG A 7 14.12 7.59 -2.67
CA ARG A 7 12.74 7.49 -2.21
C ARG A 7 11.86 6.72 -3.19
N GLN A 8 12.01 6.97 -4.50
CA GLN A 8 11.29 6.25 -5.53
C GLN A 8 11.71 4.78 -5.58
N GLN A 9 13.00 4.50 -5.48
CA GLN A 9 13.53 3.14 -5.44
C GLN A 9 13.00 2.37 -4.23
N LEU A 10 12.96 3.00 -3.07
CA LEU A 10 12.44 2.42 -1.85
C LEU A 10 10.96 2.06 -2.00
N GLY A 11 10.17 2.98 -2.55
CA GLY A 11 8.74 2.76 -2.81
C GLY A 11 8.51 1.59 -3.76
N GLU A 12 9.26 1.51 -4.85
CA GLU A 12 9.15 0.42 -5.81
C GLU A 12 9.54 -0.92 -5.21
N TRP A 13 10.62 -0.95 -4.43
CA TRP A 13 11.04 -2.16 -3.71
C TRP A 13 9.95 -2.62 -2.76
N ALA A 14 9.37 -1.70 -2.00
CA ALA A 14 8.33 -2.01 -1.02
C ALA A 14 7.08 -2.59 -1.69
N GLU A 15 6.62 -1.97 -2.78
CA GLU A 15 5.46 -2.46 -3.52
C GLU A 15 5.72 -3.84 -4.12
N HIS A 16 6.89 -4.06 -4.69
CA HIS A 16 7.28 -5.35 -5.23
C HIS A 16 7.34 -6.44 -4.14
N THR A 17 7.95 -6.11 -3.01
CA THR A 17 8.07 -7.02 -1.88
C THR A 17 6.70 -7.33 -1.26
N ALA A 18 5.83 -6.33 -1.15
CA ALA A 18 4.46 -6.51 -0.69
C ALA A 18 3.67 -7.43 -1.62
N LEU A 19 3.81 -7.26 -2.94
CA LEU A 19 3.16 -8.14 -3.90
C LEU A 19 3.64 -9.59 -3.76
N GLN A 20 4.93 -9.81 -3.59
CA GLN A 20 5.47 -11.15 -3.35
C GLN A 20 4.87 -11.77 -2.08
N LEU A 21 4.74 -10.99 -1.01
CA LEU A 21 4.12 -11.43 0.23
C LEU A 21 2.66 -11.88 -0.02
N MET A 22 1.92 -11.10 -0.78
CA MET A 22 0.53 -11.44 -1.12
C MET A 22 0.45 -12.72 -1.94
N GLN A 23 1.33 -12.88 -2.92
CA GLN A 23 1.38 -14.09 -3.76
C GLN A 23 1.73 -15.33 -2.94
N GLU A 24 2.60 -15.20 -1.96
CA GLU A 24 2.90 -16.29 -1.03
C GLU A 24 1.69 -16.71 -0.18
N HIS A 25 0.75 -15.78 0.02
CA HIS A 25 -0.51 -16.04 0.72
C HIS A 25 -1.66 -16.37 -0.24
N ALA A 26 -1.32 -16.75 -1.48
CA ALA A 26 -2.25 -17.18 -2.52
C ALA A 26 -3.18 -16.08 -3.06
N TYR A 27 -2.83 -14.82 -2.87
CA TYR A 27 -3.53 -13.72 -3.54
C TYR A 27 -2.98 -13.52 -4.94
N ARG A 28 -3.86 -13.17 -5.87
CA ARG A 28 -3.50 -12.83 -7.25
C ARG A 28 -3.57 -11.32 -7.43
N LEU A 29 -2.64 -10.77 -8.22
CA LEU A 29 -2.65 -9.35 -8.55
C LEU A 29 -3.82 -9.03 -9.49
N VAL A 30 -4.60 -8.03 -9.11
CA VAL A 30 -5.64 -7.43 -9.95
C VAL A 30 -5.09 -6.18 -10.63
N CYS A 31 -4.50 -5.29 -9.86
CA CYS A 31 -3.98 -4.02 -10.36
C CYS A 31 -2.88 -3.47 -9.44
N GLN A 32 -1.84 -2.88 -10.05
CA GLN A 32 -0.83 -2.10 -9.33
C GLN A 32 -1.01 -0.63 -9.67
N ASN A 33 -0.80 0.23 -8.68
CA ASN A 33 -0.83 1.67 -8.87
C ASN A 33 -2.10 2.12 -9.61
N TYR A 34 -3.24 1.71 -9.09
CA TYR A 34 -4.52 2.13 -9.64
C TYR A 34 -4.77 3.59 -9.35
N HIS A 35 -4.97 4.39 -10.40
CA HIS A 35 -5.20 5.83 -10.31
C HIS A 35 -6.64 6.20 -10.65
N ALA A 36 -7.19 7.12 -9.86
CA ALA A 36 -8.45 7.80 -10.15
C ALA A 36 -8.29 9.29 -9.80
N SER A 37 -9.27 10.09 -10.14
CA SER A 37 -9.23 11.53 -9.83
C SER A 37 -9.14 11.82 -8.33
N CYS A 38 -9.65 10.90 -7.50
CA CYS A 38 -9.69 11.05 -6.04
C CYS A 38 -8.45 10.51 -5.33
N GLY A 39 -7.55 9.80 -6.05
CA GLY A 39 -6.34 9.27 -5.45
C GLY A 39 -5.82 8.02 -6.13
N GLU A 40 -4.98 7.25 -5.42
CA GLU A 40 -4.39 6.02 -5.92
C GLU A 40 -4.39 4.93 -4.87
N ILE A 41 -4.30 3.68 -5.33
CA ILE A 41 -4.14 2.50 -4.48
C ILE A 41 -2.92 1.74 -4.98
N ASP A 42 -2.02 1.40 -4.07
CA ASP A 42 -0.75 0.77 -4.43
C ASP A 42 -0.94 -0.63 -5.00
N LEU A 43 -1.73 -1.47 -4.34
CA LEU A 43 -2.01 -2.84 -4.77
C LEU A 43 -3.48 -3.18 -4.59
N ILE A 44 -4.04 -3.87 -5.59
CA ILE A 44 -5.35 -4.51 -5.48
C ILE A 44 -5.12 -5.98 -5.78
N VAL A 45 -5.44 -6.84 -4.83
CA VAL A 45 -5.23 -8.29 -4.94
C VAL A 45 -6.51 -9.04 -4.59
N VAL A 46 -6.64 -10.27 -5.08
CA VAL A 46 -7.83 -11.07 -4.89
C VAL A 46 -7.48 -12.51 -4.54
N LYS A 47 -8.26 -13.09 -3.66
CA LYS A 47 -8.19 -14.51 -3.32
C LYS A 47 -9.63 -14.99 -3.06
N ASP A 48 -10.06 -16.02 -3.77
CA ASP A 48 -11.43 -16.48 -3.72
C ASP A 48 -12.41 -15.33 -4.01
N ASN A 49 -13.28 -14.97 -3.08
CA ASN A 49 -14.19 -13.84 -3.20
C ASN A 49 -13.78 -12.64 -2.31
N GLU A 50 -12.52 -12.57 -1.94
CA GLU A 50 -11.99 -11.52 -1.07
C GLU A 50 -11.05 -10.62 -1.85
N LEU A 51 -11.37 -9.32 -1.86
CA LEU A 51 -10.62 -8.29 -2.57
C LEU A 51 -9.95 -7.38 -1.54
N LEU A 52 -8.62 -7.24 -1.64
CA LEU A 52 -7.86 -6.36 -0.75
C LEU A 52 -7.37 -5.14 -1.48
N PHE A 53 -7.65 -3.97 -0.90
CA PHE A 53 -7.07 -2.70 -1.31
C PHE A 53 -5.94 -2.39 -0.34
N ILE A 54 -4.71 -2.37 -0.84
CA ILE A 54 -3.52 -2.35 0.02
C ILE A 54 -2.73 -1.06 -0.18
N GLU A 55 -2.47 -0.38 0.93
CA GLU A 55 -1.52 0.73 1.02
C GLU A 55 -0.18 0.18 1.47
N VAL A 56 0.87 0.48 0.71
CA VAL A 56 2.23 0.03 1.02
C VAL A 56 3.04 1.23 1.48
N LYS A 57 3.69 1.12 2.62
CA LYS A 57 4.53 2.15 3.20
C LYS A 57 5.88 1.60 3.60
N ALA A 58 6.94 2.31 3.23
CA ALA A 58 8.30 2.00 3.66
C ALA A 58 8.96 3.28 4.15
N ARG A 59 9.61 3.20 5.31
CA ARG A 59 10.32 4.32 5.90
C ARG A 59 11.69 3.89 6.38
N ALA A 60 12.69 4.73 6.11
CA ALA A 60 13.96 4.66 6.78
C ALA A 60 13.80 5.07 8.24
N LYS A 61 14.72 4.64 9.10
CA LYS A 61 14.70 5.04 10.51
C LYS A 61 14.70 6.56 10.61
N THR A 62 13.71 7.10 11.32
CA THR A 62 13.58 8.52 11.61
C THR A 62 13.11 8.69 13.05
N GLU A 63 13.21 9.90 13.57
CA GLU A 63 12.68 10.25 14.88
C GLU A 63 11.16 10.47 14.87
N TYR A 64 10.51 10.36 13.71
CA TYR A 64 9.10 10.75 13.51
C TYR A 64 8.12 9.58 13.51
N GLY A 65 8.50 8.39 14.00
CA GLY A 65 7.58 7.29 14.17
C GLY A 65 7.60 6.23 13.07
N LEU A 66 6.59 5.35 13.07
CA LEU A 66 6.50 4.16 12.23
C LEU A 66 5.78 4.44 10.91
N ALA A 67 6.00 3.56 9.92
CA ALA A 67 5.38 3.69 8.59
C ALA A 67 3.85 3.74 8.67
N VAL A 68 3.23 2.94 9.54
CA VAL A 68 1.77 2.90 9.70
C VAL A 68 1.19 4.25 10.13
N GLU A 69 1.96 5.04 10.89
CA GLU A 69 1.50 6.33 11.42
C GLU A 69 1.34 7.41 10.34
N VAL A 70 1.86 7.18 9.13
CA VAL A 70 1.72 8.16 8.04
C VAL A 70 0.47 7.94 7.19
N ILE A 71 -0.36 6.94 7.50
CA ILE A 71 -1.64 6.72 6.83
C ILE A 71 -2.70 7.56 7.55
N THR A 72 -2.74 8.84 7.21
CA THR A 72 -3.64 9.81 7.84
C THR A 72 -5.09 9.57 7.49
N LEU A 73 -6.01 10.17 8.24
CA LEU A 73 -7.44 10.12 7.91
C LEU A 73 -7.72 10.68 6.51
N SER A 74 -7.06 11.75 6.13
CA SER A 74 -7.18 12.32 4.79
C SER A 74 -6.80 11.30 3.71
N LYS A 75 -5.71 10.58 3.93
CA LYS A 75 -5.25 9.54 3.01
C LYS A 75 -6.20 8.35 2.97
N GLN A 76 -6.70 7.92 4.13
CA GLN A 76 -7.70 6.85 4.22
C GLN A 76 -8.95 7.19 3.41
N ARG A 77 -9.44 8.43 3.51
CA ARG A 77 -10.59 8.90 2.73
C ARG A 77 -10.35 8.82 1.23
N LYS A 78 -9.17 9.23 0.78
CA LYS A 78 -8.79 9.16 -0.64
C LYS A 78 -8.73 7.71 -1.13
N ILE A 79 -8.17 6.82 -0.33
CA ILE A 79 -8.09 5.40 -0.66
C ILE A 79 -9.50 4.80 -0.76
N ILE A 80 -10.36 5.09 0.20
CA ILE A 80 -11.74 4.59 0.21
C ILE A 80 -12.50 5.07 -1.02
N LYS A 81 -12.41 6.35 -1.35
CA LYS A 81 -13.07 6.89 -2.55
C LYS A 81 -12.54 6.25 -3.83
N THR A 82 -11.24 6.05 -3.91
CA THR A 82 -10.61 5.41 -5.06
C THR A 82 -11.06 3.96 -5.20
N ALA A 83 -11.17 3.23 -4.08
CA ALA A 83 -11.67 1.86 -4.07
C ALA A 83 -13.13 1.78 -4.53
N LEU A 84 -13.97 2.71 -4.09
CA LEU A 84 -15.36 2.76 -4.52
C LEU A 84 -15.46 3.04 -6.02
N LYS A 85 -14.60 3.91 -6.55
CA LYS A 85 -14.51 4.16 -7.99
C LYS A 85 -14.08 2.90 -8.75
N PHE A 86 -13.09 2.18 -8.22
CA PHE A 86 -12.66 0.91 -8.79
C PHE A 86 -13.83 -0.08 -8.88
N LEU A 87 -14.57 -0.25 -7.80
CA LEU A 87 -15.71 -1.16 -7.75
C LEU A 87 -16.82 -0.74 -8.71
N GLN A 88 -17.04 0.56 -8.85
CA GLN A 88 -18.03 1.09 -9.80
C GLN A 88 -17.66 0.73 -11.24
N ASP A 89 -16.37 0.78 -11.57
CA ASP A 89 -15.88 0.56 -12.94
C ASP A 89 -15.58 -0.94 -13.21
N HIS A 90 -15.64 -1.81 -12.20
CA HIS A 90 -15.31 -3.22 -12.31
C HIS A 90 -16.43 -4.07 -11.70
N GLU A 91 -17.50 -4.26 -12.46
CA GLU A 91 -18.70 -4.97 -12.00
C GLU A 91 -18.43 -6.38 -11.48
N HIS A 92 -17.41 -7.04 -12.03
CA HIS A 92 -17.02 -8.39 -11.62
C HIS A 92 -16.74 -8.49 -10.11
N PHE A 93 -16.26 -7.41 -9.50
CA PHE A 93 -15.85 -7.41 -8.09
C PHE A 93 -16.90 -6.83 -7.15
N GLN A 94 -18.05 -6.38 -7.64
CA GLN A 94 -19.04 -5.69 -6.80
C GLN A 94 -19.63 -6.59 -5.71
N ASP A 95 -19.70 -7.88 -5.93
CA ASP A 95 -20.24 -8.83 -4.95
C ASP A 95 -19.16 -9.48 -4.07
N PHE A 96 -17.91 -9.05 -4.23
CA PHE A 96 -16.81 -9.57 -3.42
C PHE A 96 -16.80 -8.92 -2.05
N TYR A 97 -16.32 -9.66 -1.05
CA TYR A 97 -15.92 -9.05 0.21
C TYR A 97 -14.67 -8.26 -0.02
N TYR A 98 -14.58 -7.07 0.57
CA TYR A 98 -13.39 -6.26 0.43
C TYR A 98 -12.98 -5.63 1.75
N ARG A 99 -11.69 -5.37 1.89
CA ARG A 99 -11.14 -4.69 3.05
C ARG A 99 -9.92 -3.88 2.65
N PHE A 100 -9.51 -3.00 3.56
CA PHE A 100 -8.38 -2.11 3.38
C PHE A 100 -7.25 -2.57 4.31
N ASP A 101 -6.14 -2.97 3.71
CA ASP A 101 -4.96 -3.44 4.45
C ASP A 101 -3.80 -2.46 4.26
N ALA A 102 -2.86 -2.50 5.19
CA ALA A 102 -1.61 -1.78 5.10
C ALA A 102 -0.44 -2.74 5.25
N ILE A 103 0.57 -2.59 4.41
CA ILE A 103 1.82 -3.33 4.51
C ILE A 103 2.92 -2.31 4.72
N CYS A 104 3.61 -2.40 5.85
CA CYS A 104 4.56 -1.41 6.30
C CYS A 104 5.93 -2.02 6.50
N PHE A 105 6.96 -1.34 5.97
CA PHE A 105 8.35 -1.70 6.14
C PHE A 105 9.04 -0.57 6.90
N ASP A 106 9.52 -0.86 8.10
CA ASP A 106 10.26 0.10 8.92
C ASP A 106 11.72 -0.34 8.99
N PHE A 107 12.58 0.36 8.28
CA PHE A 107 14.01 0.06 8.27
C PHE A 107 14.66 0.48 9.58
N HIS A 108 15.61 -0.33 10.06
CA HIS A 108 16.27 -0.11 11.34
C HIS A 108 17.36 0.96 11.30
N GLN A 109 17.68 1.46 10.11
CA GLN A 109 18.73 2.45 9.93
C GLN A 109 18.31 3.50 8.92
N GLU A 110 19.01 4.63 8.93
CA GLU A 110 18.86 5.64 7.91
C GLU A 110 19.38 5.13 6.57
N ILE A 111 18.76 5.59 5.50
CA ILE A 111 19.13 5.22 4.14
C ILE A 111 19.74 6.44 3.46
N ALA A 112 21.02 6.34 3.07
CA ALA A 112 21.73 7.43 2.42
C ALA A 112 21.13 7.73 1.04
N LYS A 113 20.97 9.02 0.73
CA LYS A 113 20.30 9.48 -0.50
C LYS A 113 21.14 9.31 -1.77
N ASN A 114 22.45 9.13 -1.63
CA ASN A 114 23.41 9.21 -2.74
C ASN A 114 24.04 7.87 -3.11
N VAL A 115 23.54 6.75 -2.59
CA VAL A 115 24.13 5.43 -2.79
C VAL A 115 23.06 4.50 -3.32
N GLN A 116 23.43 3.60 -4.23
CA GLN A 116 22.54 2.52 -4.62
C GLN A 116 22.39 1.53 -3.46
N HIS A 117 21.16 1.12 -3.19
CA HIS A 117 20.85 0.21 -2.11
C HIS A 117 20.26 -1.08 -2.62
N ASP A 118 20.67 -2.17 -1.99
CA ASP A 118 19.91 -3.40 -1.99
C ASP A 118 19.10 -3.42 -0.69
N PHE A 119 17.86 -2.96 -0.77
CA PHE A 119 17.01 -2.83 0.42
C PHE A 119 16.73 -4.16 1.11
N SER A 120 16.80 -5.27 0.37
CA SER A 120 16.59 -6.60 0.96
C SER A 120 17.67 -6.97 1.98
N LYS A 121 18.83 -6.31 1.93
CA LYS A 121 19.96 -6.54 2.86
C LYS A 121 19.95 -5.60 4.05
N ILE A 122 19.08 -4.60 4.08
CA ILE A 122 18.96 -3.66 5.18
C ILE A 122 17.90 -4.19 6.14
N PRO A 123 18.22 -4.36 7.44
CA PRO A 123 17.23 -4.88 8.40
C PRO A 123 16.00 -4.00 8.48
N TYR A 124 14.82 -4.61 8.46
CA TYR A 124 13.56 -3.91 8.60
C TYR A 124 12.54 -4.76 9.35
N ASP A 125 11.56 -4.10 9.92
CA ASP A 125 10.37 -4.73 10.48
C ASP A 125 9.26 -4.69 9.44
N LEU A 126 8.68 -5.85 9.18
CA LEU A 126 7.52 -5.99 8.30
C LEU A 126 6.26 -6.08 9.15
N GLN A 127 5.27 -5.26 8.83
CA GLN A 127 3.97 -5.32 9.48
C GLN A 127 2.87 -5.35 8.42
N TRP A 128 2.12 -6.44 8.40
CA TRP A 128 0.91 -6.53 7.58
C TRP A 128 -0.28 -6.31 8.51
N ILE A 129 -0.95 -5.18 8.34
CA ILE A 129 -2.10 -4.80 9.15
C ILE A 129 -3.35 -5.09 8.34
N GLU A 130 -4.02 -6.18 8.70
CA GLU A 130 -5.29 -6.54 8.09
C GLU A 130 -6.37 -5.61 8.60
N ASN A 131 -7.26 -5.19 7.69
CA ASN A 131 -8.36 -4.30 8.03
C ASN A 131 -7.88 -3.05 8.77
N ALA A 132 -6.86 -2.41 8.22
CA ALA A 132 -6.17 -1.27 8.84
C ALA A 132 -7.10 -0.08 9.07
N PHE A 133 -8.10 0.08 8.21
CA PHE A 133 -9.16 1.06 8.38
C PHE A 133 -10.44 0.53 7.70
N THR A 134 -11.57 1.04 8.13
CA THR A 134 -12.87 0.55 7.68
C THR A 134 -13.62 1.60 6.88
N LEU A 135 -14.62 1.12 6.13
CA LEU A 135 -15.55 1.99 5.42
C LEU A 135 -16.51 2.62 6.44
N ASP A 136 -16.08 3.71 7.05
CA ASP A 136 -16.86 4.44 8.03
C ASP A 136 -17.65 5.56 7.35
N ALA A 137 -18.91 5.74 7.72
CA ALA A 137 -19.75 6.81 7.18
C ALA A 137 -19.11 8.19 7.38
N ASP A 138 -18.44 8.42 8.51
CA ASP A 138 -17.74 9.66 8.79
C ASP A 138 -16.53 9.89 7.88
N LEU A 139 -15.94 8.82 7.37
CA LEU A 139 -14.82 8.89 6.42
C LEU A 139 -15.30 9.09 4.98
N ILE A 140 -16.50 8.67 4.66
CA ILE A 140 -17.07 8.74 3.31
C ILE A 140 -17.81 10.06 3.09
N ASN A 141 -18.43 10.56 4.12
CA ASN A 141 -19.26 11.76 4.11
C ASN A 141 -18.39 13.02 4.04
N LEU A 142 -17.99 13.35 2.88
CA LEU A 142 -17.03 14.43 2.67
C LEU A 142 -17.68 15.63 2.01
#